data_f5838dacdc2025631c3188b2de6e53fe
#
_entry.id   f5838dacdc2025631c3188b2de6e53fe
#
_cell.length_a   1.000
_cell.length_b   1.000
_cell.length_c   1.000
_cell.angle_alpha   90.00
_cell.angle_beta   90.00
_cell.angle_gamma   90.00
#
_symmetry.space_group_name_H-M   'P 1'
#
loop_
_entity.id
_entity.type
_entity.pdbx_description
1 polymer ?
#
loop_
_entity_poly.entity_id
_entity_poly.type
_entity_poly.pdbx_seq_one_letter_code
_entity_poly.pdbx_strand_id
1 'polypeptide(L)'
;MLAKERFYKYRSMKRKIFIIVLFFFIFSNNLSANTKSKIIENINNIESLKFNFTQLSLDSEESGLCFLKRPHFLKCSYNDKKQKNIIINKKTLVILHKRYDKSYFYPVSKSYFVEILDKKKFINLVQLGKLRLDQNEIELIFYTEKKGEIIFYFDKVKFDLLGWRVRDINNNSTNFRISNLVKNEEFDQKIFSIPSIN
;
A
#
# COMPACT_ATOMS: atom_id res chain seq x y z
N MET A 1 -0.34 66.18 -3.94
CA MET A 1 0.88 65.40 -3.89
C MET A 1 0.75 64.09 -3.09
N LEU A 2 0.06 64.09 -1.97
CA LEU A 2 -0.11 62.94 -1.05
C LEU A 2 -0.95 61.75 -1.58
N ALA A 3 -1.86 61.94 -2.52
CA ALA A 3 -2.72 60.86 -3.04
C ALA A 3 -1.96 59.90 -3.99
N LYS A 4 -0.98 60.39 -4.76
CA LYS A 4 -0.19 59.62 -5.70
C LYS A 4 0.76 58.67 -5.00
N GLU A 5 1.33 59.05 -3.86
CA GLU A 5 2.21 58.19 -3.07
C GLU A 5 1.45 57.06 -2.37
N ARG A 6 0.22 57.29 -1.90
CA ARG A 6 -0.63 56.24 -1.32
C ARG A 6 -0.99 55.14 -2.34
N PHE A 7 -1.28 55.52 -3.56
CA PHE A 7 -1.60 54.58 -4.64
C PHE A 7 -0.41 53.72 -5.02
N TYR A 8 0.79 54.27 -5.04
CA TYR A 8 2.02 53.55 -5.36
C TYR A 8 2.38 52.55 -4.25
N LYS A 9 2.23 52.95 -3.00
CA LYS A 9 2.48 52.07 -1.83
C LYS A 9 1.51 50.90 -1.76
N TYR A 10 0.22 51.13 -2.07
CA TYR A 10 -0.82 50.09 -2.11
C TYR A 10 -0.59 49.07 -3.24
N ARG A 11 -0.18 49.52 -4.41
CA ARG A 11 0.12 48.68 -5.56
C ARG A 11 1.38 47.83 -5.34
N SER A 12 2.40 48.38 -4.70
CA SER A 12 3.61 47.70 -4.29
C SER A 12 3.33 46.60 -3.24
N MET A 13 2.45 46.89 -2.28
CA MET A 13 2.07 45.94 -1.22
C MET A 13 1.28 44.76 -1.78
N LYS A 14 0.31 44.95 -2.69
CA LYS A 14 -0.41 43.91 -3.38
C LYS A 14 0.52 43.00 -4.21
N ARG A 15 1.50 43.61 -4.90
CA ARG A 15 2.48 42.86 -5.70
C ARG A 15 3.40 42.01 -4.82
N LYS A 16 3.81 42.49 -3.66
CA LYS A 16 4.59 41.70 -2.67
C LYS A 16 3.78 40.56 -2.08
N ILE A 17 2.51 40.81 -1.73
CA ILE A 17 1.61 39.76 -1.22
C ILE A 17 1.37 38.69 -2.30
N PHE A 18 1.16 39.08 -3.54
CA PHE A 18 0.98 38.15 -4.66
C PHE A 18 2.21 37.27 -4.90
N ILE A 19 3.42 37.82 -4.80
CA ILE A 19 4.68 37.08 -4.94
C ILE A 19 4.85 36.10 -3.76
N ILE A 20 4.51 36.48 -2.55
CA ILE A 20 4.58 35.59 -1.36
C ILE A 20 3.61 34.43 -1.49
N VAL A 21 2.39 34.68 -1.94
CA VAL A 21 1.37 33.63 -2.16
C VAL A 21 1.81 32.68 -3.27
N LEU A 22 2.37 33.21 -4.37
CA LEU A 22 2.89 32.39 -5.46
C LEU A 22 4.07 31.50 -5.01
N PHE A 23 4.94 32.04 -4.14
CA PHE A 23 6.09 31.30 -3.58
C PHE A 23 5.64 30.13 -2.68
N PHE A 24 4.56 30.31 -1.90
CA PHE A 24 3.97 29.26 -1.07
C PHE A 24 3.38 28.09 -1.89
N PHE A 25 2.81 28.39 -3.06
CA PHE A 25 2.24 27.36 -3.95
C PHE A 25 3.31 26.47 -4.61
N ILE A 26 4.53 26.96 -4.79
CA ILE A 26 5.63 26.20 -5.43
C ILE A 26 6.24 25.18 -4.44
N PHE A 27 6.25 25.48 -3.15
CA PHE A 27 6.87 24.60 -2.13
C PHE A 27 6.03 23.37 -1.78
N SER A 28 4.70 23.43 -1.87
CA SER A 28 3.82 22.32 -1.48
C SER A 28 3.89 21.11 -2.42
N ASN A 29 4.21 21.29 -3.70
CA ASN A 29 4.32 20.20 -4.66
C ASN A 29 5.61 19.38 -4.52
N ASN A 30 6.69 19.95 -4.01
CA ASN A 30 7.97 19.27 -3.87
C ASN A 30 7.99 18.22 -2.75
N LEU A 31 7.24 18.41 -1.67
CA LEU A 31 7.21 17.47 -0.54
C LEU A 31 6.54 16.15 -0.92
N SER A 32 5.46 16.22 -1.67
CA SER A 32 4.73 15.02 -2.11
C SER A 32 5.53 14.20 -3.12
N ALA A 33 6.21 14.85 -4.07
CA ALA A 33 7.07 14.19 -5.05
C ALA A 33 8.26 13.48 -4.38
N ASN A 34 8.92 14.13 -3.43
CA ASN A 34 10.02 13.56 -2.67
C ASN A 34 9.58 12.34 -1.85
N THR A 35 8.41 12.39 -1.19
CA THR A 35 7.87 11.27 -0.42
C THR A 35 7.58 10.05 -1.30
N LYS A 36 6.94 10.25 -2.46
CA LYS A 36 6.70 9.17 -3.42
C LYS A 36 8.01 8.55 -3.93
N SER A 37 9.02 9.37 -4.23
CA SER A 37 10.32 8.88 -4.67
C SER A 37 10.99 7.97 -3.63
N LYS A 38 10.94 8.32 -2.34
CA LYS A 38 11.49 7.49 -1.26
C LYS A 38 10.72 6.18 -1.08
N ILE A 39 9.40 6.19 -1.20
CA ILE A 39 8.59 4.97 -1.19
C ILE A 39 8.99 4.07 -2.37
N ILE A 40 9.15 4.62 -3.57
CA ILE A 40 9.56 3.88 -4.77
C ILE A 40 10.96 3.29 -4.62
N GLU A 41 11.90 4.06 -4.09
CA GLU A 41 13.25 3.60 -3.79
C GLU A 41 13.23 2.41 -2.83
N ASN A 42 12.48 2.50 -1.71
CA ASN A 42 12.33 1.40 -0.78
C ASN A 42 11.70 0.15 -1.44
N ILE A 43 10.63 0.33 -2.27
CA ILE A 43 10.01 -0.78 -3.01
C ILE A 43 11.01 -1.44 -3.97
N ASN A 44 11.87 -0.66 -4.63
CA ASN A 44 12.87 -1.17 -5.56
C ASN A 44 13.92 -2.05 -4.88
N ASN A 45 14.25 -1.75 -3.64
CA ASN A 45 15.25 -2.47 -2.85
C ASN A 45 14.69 -3.73 -2.16
N ILE A 46 13.39 -4.06 -2.34
CA ILE A 46 12.74 -5.20 -1.70
C ILE A 46 12.51 -6.32 -2.73
N GLU A 47 13.13 -7.48 -2.50
CA GLU A 47 12.89 -8.70 -3.27
C GLU A 47 12.05 -9.72 -2.50
N SER A 48 12.19 -9.75 -1.18
CA SER A 48 11.40 -10.62 -0.32
C SER A 48 11.00 -9.93 0.98
N LEU A 49 9.88 -10.39 1.55
CA LEU A 49 9.35 -9.93 2.84
C LEU A 49 8.89 -11.11 3.67
N LYS A 50 9.16 -11.05 4.97
CA LYS A 50 8.53 -11.88 5.99
C LYS A 50 7.91 -10.96 7.02
N PHE A 51 6.66 -11.18 7.38
CA PHE A 51 5.96 -10.30 8.31
C PHE A 51 4.80 -10.99 8.99
N ASN A 52 4.51 -10.57 10.20
CA ASN A 52 3.25 -10.88 10.86
C ASN A 52 2.18 -9.92 10.39
N PHE A 53 0.93 -10.37 10.40
CA PHE A 53 -0.20 -9.52 10.05
C PHE A 53 -1.37 -9.68 11.02
N THR A 54 -2.17 -8.63 11.07
CA THR A 54 -3.53 -8.63 11.62
C THR A 54 -4.48 -8.14 10.54
N GLN A 55 -5.55 -8.85 10.29
CA GLN A 55 -6.59 -8.51 9.33
C GLN A 55 -7.90 -8.32 10.06
N LEU A 56 -8.48 -7.13 9.96
CA LEU A 56 -9.75 -6.77 10.54
C LEU A 56 -10.80 -6.64 9.44
N SER A 57 -11.87 -7.40 9.52
CA SER A 57 -13.07 -7.31 8.67
C SER A 57 -14.28 -7.02 9.55
N LEU A 58 -15.48 -6.81 8.96
CA LEU A 58 -16.68 -6.42 9.69
C LEU A 58 -16.95 -7.28 10.95
N ASP A 59 -16.77 -8.62 10.85
CA ASP A 59 -17.18 -9.56 11.88
C ASP A 59 -16.02 -10.45 12.36
N SER A 60 -14.79 -10.17 11.96
CA SER A 60 -13.65 -11.05 12.28
C SER A 60 -12.33 -10.32 12.37
N GLU A 61 -11.53 -10.73 13.35
CA GLU A 61 -10.12 -10.42 13.43
C GLU A 61 -9.32 -11.70 13.18
N GLU A 62 -8.42 -11.66 12.22
CA GLU A 62 -7.55 -12.77 11.88
C GLU A 62 -6.10 -12.30 11.93
N SER A 63 -5.19 -13.20 12.29
CA SER A 63 -3.75 -12.93 12.33
C SER A 63 -2.96 -14.06 11.71
N GLY A 64 -1.69 -13.83 11.45
CA GLY A 64 -0.83 -14.86 10.91
C GLY A 64 0.54 -14.37 10.50
N LEU A 65 1.22 -15.21 9.70
CA LEU A 65 2.55 -14.97 9.17
C LEU A 65 2.53 -15.06 7.65
N CYS A 66 3.11 -14.08 6.98
CA CYS A 66 3.27 -14.06 5.52
C CYS A 66 4.74 -14.11 5.11
N PHE A 67 4.96 -14.81 3.99
CA PHE A 67 6.18 -14.79 3.19
C PHE A 67 5.84 -14.29 1.80
N LEU A 68 6.54 -13.28 1.32
CA LEU A 68 6.40 -12.73 -0.01
C LEU A 68 7.76 -12.78 -0.71
N LYS A 69 7.79 -13.29 -1.94
CA LYS A 69 8.97 -13.24 -2.82
C LYS A 69 8.52 -12.75 -4.19
N ARG A 70 9.07 -11.61 -4.57
CA ARG A 70 8.74 -11.02 -5.87
C ARG A 70 9.32 -11.82 -7.03
N PRO A 71 8.68 -11.76 -8.19
CA PRO A 71 7.47 -10.96 -8.47
C PRO A 71 6.15 -11.70 -8.25
N HIS A 72 6.12 -13.01 -7.91
CA HIS A 72 4.92 -13.81 -8.09
C HIS A 72 4.59 -14.80 -6.97
N PHE A 73 5.23 -14.68 -5.81
CA PHE A 73 5.06 -15.65 -4.74
C PHE A 73 4.61 -15.00 -3.44
N LEU A 74 3.58 -15.57 -2.85
CA LEU A 74 3.09 -15.22 -1.51
C LEU A 74 2.60 -16.48 -0.81
N LYS A 75 2.86 -16.58 0.49
CA LYS A 75 2.19 -17.51 1.37
C LYS A 75 1.86 -16.81 2.66
N CYS A 76 0.57 -16.81 3.03
CA CYS A 76 0.11 -16.37 4.33
C CYS A 76 -0.54 -17.53 5.07
N SER A 77 -0.03 -17.85 6.24
CA SER A 77 -0.58 -18.87 7.14
C SER A 77 -1.33 -18.15 8.26
N TYR A 78 -2.62 -18.45 8.40
CA TYR A 78 -3.51 -17.84 9.37
C TYR A 78 -3.53 -18.65 10.67
N ASN A 79 -3.60 -17.94 11.79
CA ASN A 79 -3.72 -18.52 13.14
C ASN A 79 -5.18 -18.82 13.47
N ASP A 80 -5.86 -19.59 12.62
CA ASP A 80 -7.26 -19.93 12.78
C ASP A 80 -7.48 -21.43 12.97
N LYS A 81 -8.67 -21.79 13.47
CA LYS A 81 -9.05 -23.20 13.69
C LYS A 81 -9.13 -24.00 12.39
N LYS A 82 -9.30 -23.36 11.24
CA LYS A 82 -9.37 -23.98 9.91
C LYS A 82 -7.98 -24.24 9.31
N GLN A 83 -6.93 -23.68 9.94
CA GLN A 83 -5.57 -23.69 9.44
C GLN A 83 -5.51 -23.16 7.99
N LYS A 84 -6.16 -21.98 7.80
CA LYS A 84 -6.24 -21.34 6.50
C LYS A 84 -4.86 -20.92 6.01
N ASN A 85 -4.58 -21.23 4.77
CA ASN A 85 -3.40 -20.71 4.06
C ASN A 85 -3.84 -20.06 2.76
N ILE A 86 -3.27 -18.90 2.45
CA ILE A 86 -3.37 -18.29 1.14
C ILE A 86 -2.00 -18.44 0.49
N ILE A 87 -1.98 -19.08 -0.69
CA ILE A 87 -0.76 -19.31 -1.44
C ILE A 87 -0.93 -18.70 -2.82
N ILE A 88 0.03 -17.86 -3.23
CA ILE A 88 0.13 -17.38 -4.60
C ILE A 88 1.40 -17.97 -5.18
N ASN A 89 1.23 -18.68 -6.28
CA ASN A 89 2.33 -19.22 -7.08
C ASN A 89 2.10 -18.81 -8.54
N LYS A 90 2.90 -17.88 -9.01
CA LYS A 90 2.81 -17.28 -10.35
C LYS A 90 1.43 -16.67 -10.61
N LYS A 91 0.59 -17.32 -11.38
CA LYS A 91 -0.75 -16.83 -11.80
C LYS A 91 -1.90 -17.40 -10.98
N THR A 92 -1.63 -18.34 -10.08
CA THR A 92 -2.64 -19.06 -9.31
C THR A 92 -2.64 -18.60 -7.85
N LEU A 93 -3.81 -18.26 -7.35
CA LEU A 93 -4.09 -18.04 -5.93
C LEU A 93 -4.86 -19.25 -5.42
N VAL A 94 -4.41 -19.84 -4.31
CA VAL A 94 -5.08 -20.96 -3.64
C VAL A 94 -5.43 -20.53 -2.22
N ILE A 95 -6.68 -20.79 -1.83
CA ILE A 95 -7.11 -20.71 -0.43
C ILE A 95 -7.27 -22.16 0.04
N LEU A 96 -6.39 -22.57 0.94
CA LEU A 96 -6.34 -23.91 1.50
C LEU A 96 -6.84 -23.88 2.95
N HIS A 97 -7.82 -24.71 3.28
CA HIS A 97 -8.26 -25.01 4.64
C HIS A 97 -7.74 -26.41 5.02
N LYS A 98 -6.54 -26.48 5.55
CA LYS A 98 -5.85 -27.76 5.84
C LYS A 98 -6.67 -28.71 6.71
N ARG A 99 -7.37 -28.18 7.73
CA ARG A 99 -8.17 -28.99 8.64
C ARG A 99 -9.30 -29.76 7.93
N TYR A 100 -9.80 -29.22 6.83
CA TYR A 100 -10.93 -29.80 6.09
C TYR A 100 -10.51 -30.42 4.75
N ASP A 101 -9.22 -30.39 4.45
CA ASP A 101 -8.65 -30.82 3.17
C ASP A 101 -9.38 -30.18 1.95
N LYS A 102 -9.72 -28.87 2.07
CA LYS A 102 -10.43 -28.13 1.05
C LYS A 102 -9.53 -27.06 0.44
N SER A 103 -9.49 -27.04 -0.88
CA SER A 103 -8.71 -26.05 -1.65
C SER A 103 -9.61 -25.36 -2.67
N TYR A 104 -9.45 -24.03 -2.77
CA TYR A 104 -10.15 -23.19 -3.72
C TYR A 104 -9.13 -22.46 -4.58
N PHE A 105 -9.29 -22.53 -5.89
CA PHE A 105 -8.36 -21.99 -6.87
C PHE A 105 -8.93 -20.78 -7.57
N TYR A 106 -8.14 -19.73 -7.66
CA TYR A 106 -8.53 -18.49 -8.32
C TYR A 106 -7.38 -17.95 -9.19
N PRO A 107 -7.67 -17.26 -10.29
CA PRO A 107 -6.66 -16.45 -10.96
C PRO A 107 -6.22 -15.32 -10.04
N VAL A 108 -4.89 -15.12 -9.88
CA VAL A 108 -4.36 -14.04 -9.03
C VAL A 108 -4.81 -12.65 -9.50
N SER A 109 -5.12 -12.51 -10.80
CA SER A 109 -5.62 -11.26 -11.39
C SER A 109 -6.94 -10.76 -10.81
N LYS A 110 -7.71 -11.63 -10.15
CA LYS A 110 -8.94 -11.27 -9.44
C LYS A 110 -8.70 -10.79 -8.01
N SER A 111 -7.47 -10.85 -7.50
CA SER A 111 -7.12 -10.43 -6.15
C SER A 111 -6.38 -9.08 -6.16
N TYR A 112 -6.39 -8.40 -5.01
CA TYR A 112 -5.59 -7.18 -4.80
C TYR A 112 -4.09 -7.48 -4.64
N PHE A 113 -3.74 -8.73 -4.36
CA PHE A 113 -2.34 -9.12 -4.16
C PHE A 113 -1.48 -8.93 -5.40
N VAL A 114 -2.07 -8.99 -6.60
CA VAL A 114 -1.33 -8.75 -7.85
C VAL A 114 -0.69 -7.37 -7.90
N GLU A 115 -1.34 -6.37 -7.30
CA GLU A 115 -0.84 -4.99 -7.28
C GLU A 115 0.39 -4.86 -6.36
N ILE A 116 0.44 -5.63 -5.27
CA ILE A 116 1.53 -5.58 -4.29
C ILE A 116 2.71 -6.46 -4.71
N LEU A 117 2.42 -7.61 -5.31
CA LEU A 117 3.43 -8.59 -5.73
C LEU A 117 4.25 -8.11 -6.92
N ASP A 118 3.59 -7.55 -7.94
CA ASP A 118 4.26 -7.01 -9.11
C ASP A 118 4.86 -5.64 -8.80
N LYS A 119 6.19 -5.58 -8.75
CA LYS A 119 6.95 -4.37 -8.42
C LYS A 119 6.57 -3.19 -9.31
N LYS A 120 6.46 -3.42 -10.64
CA LYS A 120 6.13 -2.36 -11.61
C LYS A 120 4.72 -1.82 -11.38
N LYS A 121 3.75 -2.69 -11.14
CA LYS A 121 2.37 -2.29 -10.83
C LYS A 121 2.32 -1.51 -9.54
N PHE A 122 3.01 -1.97 -8.49
CA PHE A 122 3.02 -1.27 -7.20
C PHE A 122 3.65 0.12 -7.31
N ILE A 123 4.76 0.25 -8.04
CA ILE A 123 5.39 1.56 -8.32
C ILE A 123 4.43 2.48 -9.09
N ASN A 124 3.75 1.96 -10.11
CA ASN A 124 2.77 2.74 -10.86
C ASN A 124 1.62 3.23 -9.97
N LEU A 125 1.14 2.39 -9.07
CA LEU A 125 0.16 2.79 -8.06
C LEU A 125 0.72 3.93 -7.18
N VAL A 126 1.96 3.83 -6.69
CA VAL A 126 2.58 4.90 -5.89
C VAL A 126 2.66 6.21 -6.65
N GLN A 127 2.97 6.17 -7.94
CA GLN A 127 3.02 7.37 -8.79
C GLN A 127 1.65 8.02 -8.96
N LEU A 128 0.61 7.23 -9.21
CA LEU A 128 -0.74 7.71 -9.52
C LEU A 128 -1.57 8.05 -8.28
N GLY A 129 -1.33 7.38 -7.16
CA GLY A 129 -2.13 7.53 -5.94
C GLY A 129 -2.06 8.93 -5.34
N LYS A 130 -3.15 9.35 -4.69
CA LYS A 130 -3.20 10.59 -3.92
C LYS A 130 -2.52 10.37 -2.58
N LEU A 131 -1.46 11.13 -2.33
CA LEU A 131 -0.71 11.06 -1.08
C LEU A 131 -1.38 11.96 -0.03
N ARG A 132 -1.53 11.43 1.18
CA ARG A 132 -1.96 12.14 2.39
C ARG A 132 -0.97 11.86 3.51
N LEU A 133 -0.48 12.90 4.15
CA LEU A 133 0.36 12.79 5.33
C LEU A 133 -0.54 12.90 6.57
N ASP A 134 -0.63 11.81 7.34
CA ASP A 134 -1.27 11.82 8.65
C ASP A 134 -0.22 12.00 9.75
N GLN A 135 -0.63 12.16 11.02
CA GLN A 135 0.30 12.37 12.13
C GLN A 135 1.31 11.22 12.28
N ASN A 136 0.90 9.98 12.05
CA ASN A 136 1.69 8.79 12.33
C ASN A 136 2.19 8.04 11.08
N GLU A 137 1.52 8.18 9.94
CA GLU A 137 1.81 7.40 8.73
C GLU A 137 1.58 8.19 7.45
N ILE A 138 2.08 7.66 6.33
CA ILE A 138 1.81 8.16 4.99
C ILE A 138 0.70 7.30 4.40
N GLU A 139 -0.36 7.92 3.94
CA GLU A 139 -1.44 7.25 3.23
C GLU A 139 -1.34 7.51 1.73
N LEU A 140 -1.50 6.45 0.97
CA LEU A 140 -1.56 6.50 -0.48
C LEU A 140 -2.91 5.94 -0.94
N ILE A 141 -3.76 6.82 -1.47
CA ILE A 141 -5.18 6.56 -1.69
C ILE A 141 -5.44 6.35 -3.18
N PHE A 142 -6.16 5.30 -3.50
CA PHE A 142 -6.63 4.96 -4.84
C PHE A 142 -8.12 4.73 -4.86
N TYR A 143 -8.73 5.15 -5.96
CA TYR A 143 -10.10 4.81 -6.29
C TYR A 143 -10.14 4.04 -7.59
N THR A 144 -10.86 2.93 -7.60
CA THR A 144 -11.13 2.18 -8.81
C THR A 144 -12.63 1.92 -8.90
N GLU A 145 -13.22 2.16 -10.07
CA GLU A 145 -14.67 1.96 -10.30
C GLU A 145 -15.11 0.52 -10.01
N LYS A 146 -14.23 -0.45 -10.26
CA LYS A 146 -14.54 -1.89 -10.12
C LYS A 146 -14.23 -2.46 -8.73
N LYS A 147 -13.33 -1.84 -7.98
CA LYS A 147 -12.79 -2.42 -6.74
C LYS A 147 -13.01 -1.54 -5.51
N GLY A 148 -13.54 -0.31 -5.69
CA GLY A 148 -13.72 0.64 -4.62
C GLY A 148 -12.45 1.40 -4.23
N GLU A 149 -12.28 1.71 -2.94
CA GLU A 149 -11.15 2.45 -2.40
C GLU A 149 -10.09 1.50 -1.86
N ILE A 150 -8.82 1.78 -2.19
CA ILE A 150 -7.66 1.13 -1.58
C ILE A 150 -6.77 2.21 -0.97
N ILE A 151 -6.38 2.04 0.28
CA ILE A 151 -5.41 2.90 0.96
C ILE A 151 -4.24 2.05 1.40
N PHE A 152 -3.04 2.38 0.93
CA PHE A 152 -1.80 1.82 1.45
C PHE A 152 -1.22 2.74 2.52
N TYR A 153 -0.70 2.15 3.58
CA TYR A 153 -0.08 2.83 4.72
C TYR A 153 1.42 2.60 4.70
N PHE A 154 2.21 3.67 4.84
CA PHE A 154 3.66 3.59 4.87
C PHE A 154 4.22 4.30 6.10
N ASP A 155 5.34 3.78 6.61
CA ASP A 155 6.14 4.43 7.65
C ASP A 155 6.73 5.76 7.15
N LYS A 156 6.75 6.78 7.99
CA LYS A 156 7.24 8.12 7.63
C LYS A 156 8.76 8.22 7.52
N VAL A 157 9.46 7.34 8.19
CA VAL A 157 10.93 7.39 8.32
C VAL A 157 11.57 6.35 7.41
N LYS A 158 11.11 5.11 7.49
CA LYS A 158 11.64 3.97 6.75
C LYS A 158 10.95 3.77 5.40
N PHE A 159 9.78 4.39 5.19
CA PHE A 159 8.94 4.22 4.00
C PHE A 159 8.51 2.77 3.75
N ASP A 160 8.52 1.95 4.80
CA ASP A 160 8.08 0.57 4.76
C ASP A 160 6.55 0.48 4.68
N LEU A 161 6.04 -0.52 3.97
CA LEU A 161 4.61 -0.80 3.93
C LEU A 161 4.16 -1.29 5.31
N LEU A 162 3.24 -0.54 5.92
CA LEU A 162 2.61 -0.86 7.21
C LEU A 162 1.30 -1.63 7.06
N GLY A 163 0.77 -1.70 5.83
CA GLY A 163 -0.48 -2.38 5.55
C GLY A 163 -1.32 -1.70 4.50
N TRP A 164 -2.58 -2.11 4.41
CA TRP A 164 -3.56 -1.51 3.51
C TRP A 164 -4.98 -1.68 4.02
N ARG A 165 -5.87 -0.81 3.58
CA ARG A 165 -7.32 -0.94 3.72
C ARG A 165 -7.96 -1.03 2.35
N VAL A 166 -8.88 -1.97 2.19
CA VAL A 166 -9.75 -2.07 1.03
C VAL A 166 -11.17 -1.79 1.48
N ARG A 167 -11.84 -0.90 0.78
CA ARG A 167 -13.29 -0.68 0.91
C ARG A 167 -13.92 -0.99 -0.43
N ASP A 168 -14.74 -2.02 -0.47
CA ASP A 168 -15.42 -2.44 -1.71
C ASP A 168 -16.59 -1.49 -2.08
N ILE A 169 -17.21 -1.75 -3.23
CA ILE A 169 -18.34 -0.96 -3.72
C ILE A 169 -19.60 -1.07 -2.84
N ASN A 170 -19.70 -2.10 -1.99
CA ASN A 170 -20.76 -2.29 -1.02
C ASN A 170 -20.42 -1.69 0.36
N ASN A 171 -19.33 -0.92 0.43
CA ASN A 171 -18.82 -0.29 1.63
C ASN A 171 -18.29 -1.26 2.71
N ASN A 172 -18.07 -2.55 2.37
CA ASN A 172 -17.38 -3.48 3.26
C ASN A 172 -15.91 -3.10 3.34
N SER A 173 -15.39 -3.05 4.55
CA SER A 173 -13.99 -2.66 4.78
C SER A 173 -13.19 -3.82 5.35
N THR A 174 -12.01 -4.04 4.77
CA THR A 174 -10.99 -4.94 5.31
C THR A 174 -9.72 -4.14 5.54
N ASN A 175 -9.21 -4.15 6.76
CA ASN A 175 -7.99 -3.49 7.15
C ASN A 175 -6.92 -4.54 7.44
N PHE A 176 -5.79 -4.48 6.75
CA PHE A 176 -4.66 -5.37 6.91
C PHE A 176 -3.47 -4.58 7.44
N ARG A 177 -2.93 -4.99 8.59
CA ARG A 177 -1.78 -4.35 9.23
C ARG A 177 -0.61 -5.30 9.30
N ILE A 178 0.59 -4.78 9.05
CA ILE A 178 1.86 -5.48 9.03
C ILE A 178 2.63 -5.13 10.30
N SER A 179 3.25 -6.15 10.90
CA SER A 179 4.18 -6.01 12.02
C SER A 179 5.36 -6.97 11.85
N ASN A 180 6.44 -6.74 12.60
CA ASN A 180 7.65 -7.57 12.58
C ASN A 180 8.19 -7.81 11.15
N LEU A 181 8.26 -6.74 10.36
CA LEU A 181 8.70 -6.80 8.97
C LEU A 181 10.20 -7.06 8.86
N VAL A 182 10.55 -8.13 8.14
CA VAL A 182 11.93 -8.48 7.74
C VAL A 182 12.02 -8.43 6.22
N LYS A 183 13.04 -7.74 5.71
CA LYS A 183 13.27 -7.54 4.27
C LYS A 183 14.44 -8.38 3.78
N ASN A 184 14.31 -8.90 2.55
CA ASN A 184 15.38 -9.56 1.79
C ASN A 184 15.96 -10.81 2.48
N GLU A 185 15.14 -11.50 3.30
CA GLU A 185 15.45 -12.84 3.80
C GLU A 185 15.34 -13.86 2.66
N GLU A 186 16.29 -14.79 2.56
CA GLU A 186 16.22 -15.86 1.59
C GLU A 186 15.22 -16.92 2.02
N PHE A 187 14.36 -17.35 1.10
CA PHE A 187 13.37 -18.39 1.34
C PHE A 187 13.56 -19.55 0.37
N ASP A 188 13.42 -20.78 0.88
CA ASP A 188 13.26 -21.93 0.01
C ASP A 188 11.96 -21.78 -0.80
N GLN A 189 12.07 -21.92 -2.11
CA GLN A 189 10.92 -21.79 -3.02
C GLN A 189 9.82 -22.81 -2.75
N LYS A 190 10.14 -23.94 -2.11
CA LYS A 190 9.18 -24.96 -1.67
C LYS A 190 8.13 -24.42 -0.69
N ILE A 191 8.43 -23.34 0.04
CA ILE A 191 7.44 -22.67 0.92
C ILE A 191 6.17 -22.32 0.13
N PHE A 192 6.30 -21.92 -1.13
CA PHE A 192 5.21 -21.46 -1.99
C PHE A 192 4.59 -22.57 -2.83
N SER A 193 4.95 -23.84 -2.61
CA SER A 193 4.35 -24.94 -3.34
C SER A 193 2.87 -25.10 -2.99
N ILE A 194 2.08 -25.31 -4.04
CA ILE A 194 0.66 -25.63 -3.89
C ILE A 194 0.60 -27.15 -3.64
N PRO A 195 -0.04 -27.60 -2.54
CA PRO A 195 -0.21 -29.03 -2.29
C PRO A 195 -0.95 -29.70 -3.45
N SER A 196 -0.52 -30.89 -3.83
CA SER A 196 -1.30 -31.73 -4.76
C SER A 196 -2.63 -32.09 -4.11
N ILE A 197 -3.71 -31.90 -4.84
CA ILE A 197 -5.01 -32.40 -4.44
C ILE A 197 -5.06 -33.86 -4.85
N ASN A 198 -5.23 -34.76 -3.90
CA ASN A 198 -5.56 -36.15 -4.18
C ASN A 198 -7.04 -36.25 -4.51
#